data_fcc2e2b9a98bd112b1aa68bb6f2340c7
#
_entry.id   fcc2e2b9a98bd112b1aa68bb6f2340c7
#
_cell.length_a   1.000
_cell.length_b   1.000
_cell.length_c   1.000
_cell.angle_alpha   90.00
_cell.angle_beta   90.00
_cell.angle_gamma   90.00
#
_symmetry.space_group_name_H-M   'P 1'
#
loop_
_entity.id
_entity.type
_entity.pdbx_description
1 polymer ?
#
loop_
_entity_poly.entity_id
_entity_poly.type
_entity_poly.pdbx_seq_one_letter_code
_entity_poly.pdbx_strand_id
1 'polypeptide(L)'
;FTQVIAENEIVGTLLWSRGITITALLVALLSPIMGAVADRGGYRKVYLIFWTIICILGSFLLYFPQPSQVVFALIAFIIGNVGFEMGSVFCNAFLPDIAPKDKIGRVSGYGWSFGYVGGLIALILGLVLFINPEVPHFNLSKESFEHIRATNIMVAIWFAVFCLPTFLFVKQGKTDLSEKGMVVKDS
;
A
#
# COMPACT_ATOMS: atom_id res chain seq x y z
N PHE A 1 6.70 10.44 -12.89
CA PHE A 1 6.64 9.48 -13.99
C PHE A 1 6.59 10.21 -15.35
N THR A 2 5.57 11.01 -15.62
CA THR A 2 5.35 11.68 -16.90
C THR A 2 6.47 12.64 -17.33
N GLN A 3 7.14 13.27 -16.38
CA GLN A 3 8.22 14.25 -16.62
C GLN A 3 9.63 13.68 -16.51
N VAL A 4 9.78 12.46 -15.97
CA VAL A 4 11.11 11.89 -15.66
C VAL A 4 11.35 10.58 -16.40
N ILE A 5 10.32 9.74 -16.53
CA ILE A 5 10.47 8.38 -17.06
C ILE A 5 9.97 8.29 -18.52
N ALA A 6 8.89 8.96 -18.85
CA ALA A 6 8.30 8.94 -20.19
C ALA A 6 9.01 9.92 -21.15
N GLU A 7 9.03 9.61 -22.43
CA GLU A 7 9.65 10.44 -23.48
C GLU A 7 8.95 11.78 -23.66
N ASN A 8 7.63 11.81 -23.47
CA ASN A 8 6.83 13.03 -23.49
C ASN A 8 5.65 12.93 -22.51
N GLU A 9 5.10 14.07 -22.13
CA GLU A 9 4.06 14.19 -21.12
C GLU A 9 2.75 13.51 -21.52
N ILE A 10 2.36 13.57 -22.80
CA ILE A 10 1.12 12.99 -23.32
C ILE A 10 1.20 11.46 -23.25
N VAL A 11 2.27 10.88 -23.78
CA VAL A 11 2.50 9.42 -23.75
C VAL A 11 2.64 8.95 -22.31
N GLY A 12 3.36 9.70 -21.47
CA GLY A 12 3.52 9.41 -20.05
C GLY A 12 2.19 9.36 -19.31
N THR A 13 1.32 10.34 -19.52
CA THR A 13 -0.01 10.39 -18.91
C THR A 13 -0.89 9.22 -19.38
N LEU A 14 -0.82 8.87 -20.65
CA LEU A 14 -1.59 7.76 -21.22
C LEU A 14 -1.14 6.42 -20.66
N LEU A 15 0.16 6.19 -20.56
CA LEU A 15 0.73 4.95 -19.99
C LEU A 15 0.46 4.85 -18.49
N TRP A 16 0.56 5.97 -17.76
CA TRP A 16 0.20 6.03 -16.34
C TRP A 16 -1.27 5.69 -16.12
N SER A 17 -2.18 6.27 -16.90
CA SER A 17 -3.62 5.97 -16.83
C SER A 17 -3.92 4.51 -17.11
N ARG A 18 -3.21 3.90 -18.08
CA ARG A 18 -3.31 2.44 -18.34
C ARG A 18 -2.82 1.62 -17.14
N GLY A 19 -1.71 2.02 -16.51
CA GLY A 19 -1.21 1.37 -15.30
C GLY A 19 -2.24 1.39 -14.17
N ILE A 20 -2.87 2.54 -13.92
CA ILE A 20 -3.96 2.68 -12.94
C ILE A 20 -5.14 1.78 -13.31
N THR A 21 -5.56 1.76 -14.58
CA THR A 21 -6.66 0.90 -15.05
C THR A 21 -6.37 -0.57 -14.83
N ILE A 22 -5.17 -1.03 -15.17
CA ILE A 22 -4.74 -2.43 -14.95
C ILE A 22 -4.78 -2.75 -13.46
N THR A 23 -4.26 -1.86 -12.61
CA THR A 23 -4.31 -2.05 -11.15
C THR A 23 -5.75 -2.14 -10.66
N ALA A 24 -6.63 -1.24 -11.09
CA ALA A 24 -8.03 -1.24 -10.69
C ALA A 24 -8.75 -2.54 -11.09
N LEU A 25 -8.48 -3.06 -12.29
CA LEU A 25 -9.04 -4.34 -12.73
C LEU A 25 -8.51 -5.52 -11.90
N LEU A 26 -7.20 -5.56 -11.64
CA LEU A 26 -6.60 -6.60 -10.78
C LEU A 26 -7.19 -6.56 -9.38
N VAL A 27 -7.30 -5.36 -8.78
CA VAL A 27 -7.89 -5.16 -7.46
C VAL A 27 -9.36 -5.59 -7.45
N ALA A 28 -10.15 -5.19 -8.44
CA ALA A 28 -11.56 -5.58 -8.54
C ALA A 28 -11.76 -7.10 -8.61
N LEU A 29 -10.87 -7.81 -9.30
CA LEU A 29 -10.91 -9.27 -9.41
C LEU A 29 -10.40 -9.97 -8.15
N LEU A 30 -9.32 -9.45 -7.54
CA LEU A 30 -8.68 -10.07 -6.38
C LEU A 30 -9.41 -9.78 -5.07
N SER A 31 -10.02 -8.59 -4.91
CA SER A 31 -10.63 -8.18 -3.63
C SER A 31 -11.72 -9.13 -3.13
N PRO A 32 -12.67 -9.64 -3.95
CA PRO A 32 -13.66 -10.59 -3.47
C PRO A 32 -13.03 -11.91 -3.01
N ILE A 33 -12.00 -12.37 -3.72
CA ILE A 33 -11.27 -13.62 -3.39
C ILE A 33 -10.53 -13.42 -2.07
N MET A 34 -9.80 -12.33 -1.94
CA MET A 34 -9.03 -12.00 -0.74
C MET A 34 -9.93 -11.69 0.45
N GLY A 35 -11.08 -11.05 0.24
CA GLY A 35 -12.11 -10.88 1.26
C GLY A 35 -12.62 -12.21 1.79
N ALA A 36 -12.96 -13.16 0.92
CA ALA A 36 -13.39 -14.49 1.32
C ALA A 36 -12.29 -15.28 2.06
N VAL A 37 -11.01 -15.09 1.70
CA VAL A 37 -9.87 -15.64 2.43
C VAL A 37 -9.73 -15.00 3.81
N ALA A 38 -9.90 -13.69 3.91
CA ALA A 38 -9.86 -12.96 5.17
C ALA A 38 -10.97 -13.42 6.13
N ASP A 39 -12.18 -13.66 5.62
CA ASP A 39 -13.34 -14.10 6.42
C ASP A 39 -13.22 -15.53 6.96
N ARG A 40 -12.49 -16.40 6.26
CA ARG A 40 -12.24 -17.78 6.73
C ARG A 40 -11.34 -17.85 7.96
N GLY A 41 -10.74 -16.73 8.37
CA GLY A 41 -9.96 -16.57 9.60
C GLY A 41 -8.63 -17.34 9.60
N GLY A 42 -7.90 -17.26 10.67
CA GLY A 42 -6.69 -18.05 10.88
C GLY A 42 -5.40 -17.46 10.25
N TYR A 43 -5.45 -16.82 9.10
CA TYR A 43 -4.27 -16.32 8.37
C TYR A 43 -4.31 -14.84 8.02
N ARG A 44 -5.29 -14.07 8.52
CA ARG A 44 -5.44 -12.63 8.21
C ARG A 44 -4.14 -11.85 8.40
N LYS A 45 -3.45 -12.08 9.52
CA LYS A 45 -2.19 -11.39 9.84
C LYS A 45 -1.06 -11.77 8.88
N VAL A 46 -0.97 -13.03 8.50
CA VAL A 46 0.06 -13.50 7.55
C VAL A 46 -0.14 -12.85 6.19
N TYR A 47 -1.38 -12.80 5.68
CA TYR A 47 -1.70 -12.13 4.43
C TYR A 47 -1.51 -10.62 4.50
N LEU A 48 -1.86 -9.97 5.64
CA LEU A 48 -1.59 -8.55 5.85
C LEU A 48 -0.08 -8.26 5.74
N ILE A 49 0.77 -9.04 6.43
CA ILE A 49 2.23 -8.90 6.37
C ILE A 49 2.73 -9.13 4.95
N PHE A 50 2.28 -10.19 4.30
CA PHE A 50 2.68 -10.54 2.92
C PHE A 50 2.39 -9.39 1.94
N TRP A 51 1.17 -8.87 1.92
CA TRP A 51 0.79 -7.79 1.01
C TRP A 51 1.47 -6.46 1.37
N THR A 52 1.70 -6.20 2.65
CA THR A 52 2.49 -5.04 3.09
C THR A 52 3.93 -5.13 2.59
N ILE A 53 4.56 -6.29 2.65
CA ILE A 53 5.92 -6.50 2.10
C ILE A 53 5.92 -6.26 0.58
N ILE A 54 4.92 -6.77 -0.15
CA ILE A 54 4.79 -6.51 -1.59
C ILE A 54 4.67 -5.01 -1.88
N CYS A 55 3.87 -4.28 -1.10
CA CYS A 55 3.72 -2.82 -1.22
C CYS A 55 5.07 -2.11 -0.99
N ILE A 56 5.79 -2.46 0.07
CA ILE A 56 7.10 -1.88 0.40
C ILE A 56 8.12 -2.16 -0.72
N LEU A 57 8.17 -3.41 -1.19
CA LEU A 57 9.07 -3.78 -2.28
C LEU A 57 8.73 -3.06 -3.59
N GLY A 58 7.45 -2.94 -3.95
CA GLY A 58 7.00 -2.19 -5.11
C GLY A 58 7.39 -0.71 -5.02
N SER A 59 7.20 -0.09 -3.85
CA SER A 59 7.62 1.29 -3.59
C SER A 59 9.13 1.45 -3.68
N PHE A 60 9.90 0.51 -3.12
CA PHE A 60 11.36 0.52 -3.19
C PHE A 60 11.86 0.32 -4.63
N LEU A 61 11.24 -0.56 -5.40
CA LEU A 61 11.58 -0.80 -6.80
C LEU A 61 11.38 0.45 -7.68
N LEU A 62 10.48 1.36 -7.32
CA LEU A 62 10.26 2.62 -8.04
C LEU A 62 11.45 3.59 -7.97
N TYR A 63 12.44 3.34 -7.13
CA TYR A 63 13.69 4.10 -7.13
C TYR A 63 14.57 3.81 -8.36
N PHE A 64 14.59 2.57 -8.86
CA PHE A 64 15.56 2.12 -9.86
C PHE A 64 15.29 2.54 -11.31
N PRO A 65 14.03 2.70 -11.79
CA PRO A 65 13.78 3.02 -13.18
C PRO A 65 14.50 4.30 -13.61
N GLN A 66 15.24 4.19 -14.70
CA GLN A 66 15.90 5.30 -15.37
C GLN A 66 14.93 5.95 -16.40
N PRO A 67 15.22 7.18 -16.90
CA PRO A 67 14.49 7.74 -18.03
C PRO A 67 14.38 6.72 -19.17
N SER A 68 13.23 6.64 -19.82
CA SER A 68 12.85 5.65 -20.86
C SER A 68 12.48 4.24 -20.37
N GLN A 69 12.76 3.85 -19.12
CA GLN A 69 12.37 2.54 -18.58
C GLN A 69 10.91 2.50 -18.07
N VAL A 70 10.00 2.92 -18.93
CA VAL A 70 8.57 3.10 -18.63
C VAL A 70 7.91 1.82 -18.14
N VAL A 71 8.19 0.69 -18.82
CA VAL A 71 7.58 -0.61 -18.50
C VAL A 71 7.98 -1.06 -17.10
N PHE A 72 9.25 -0.92 -16.74
CA PHE A 72 9.73 -1.28 -15.42
C PHE A 72 9.07 -0.44 -14.33
N ALA A 73 8.98 0.88 -14.52
CA ALA A 73 8.31 1.77 -13.58
C ALA A 73 6.82 1.43 -13.42
N LEU A 74 6.11 1.11 -14.51
CA LEU A 74 4.71 0.70 -14.45
C LEU A 74 4.52 -0.63 -13.71
N ILE A 75 5.36 -1.62 -13.96
CA ILE A 75 5.30 -2.92 -13.27
C ILE A 75 5.54 -2.72 -11.77
N ALA A 76 6.56 -1.96 -11.38
CA ALA A 76 6.85 -1.67 -9.97
C ALA A 76 5.67 -0.93 -9.30
N PHE A 77 5.08 0.05 -10.00
CA PHE A 77 3.89 0.75 -9.53
C PHE A 77 2.70 -0.18 -9.34
N ILE A 78 2.37 -1.02 -10.33
CA ILE A 78 1.25 -1.96 -10.26
C ILE A 78 1.44 -2.93 -9.09
N ILE A 79 2.63 -3.50 -8.91
CA ILE A 79 2.95 -4.41 -7.80
C ILE A 79 2.74 -3.70 -6.46
N GLY A 80 3.30 -2.51 -6.28
CA GLY A 80 3.18 -1.75 -5.05
C GLY A 80 1.73 -1.38 -4.74
N ASN A 81 0.98 -0.92 -5.73
CA ASN A 81 -0.40 -0.49 -5.56
C ASN A 81 -1.36 -1.67 -5.30
N VAL A 82 -1.22 -2.79 -6.01
CA VAL A 82 -1.96 -4.03 -5.70
C VAL A 82 -1.63 -4.50 -4.28
N GLY A 83 -0.35 -4.45 -3.87
CA GLY A 83 0.06 -4.78 -2.51
C GLY A 83 -0.62 -3.92 -1.45
N PHE A 84 -0.72 -2.61 -1.69
CA PHE A 84 -1.40 -1.66 -0.81
C PHE A 84 -2.90 -1.95 -0.69
N GLU A 85 -3.59 -2.12 -1.82
CA GLU A 85 -5.03 -2.38 -1.86
C GLU A 85 -5.39 -3.71 -1.18
N MET A 86 -4.65 -4.77 -1.48
CA MET A 86 -4.87 -6.07 -0.83
C MET A 86 -4.53 -6.02 0.66
N GLY A 87 -3.46 -5.34 1.05
CA GLY A 87 -3.14 -5.08 2.46
C GLY A 87 -4.27 -4.36 3.19
N SER A 88 -4.91 -3.38 2.54
CA SER A 88 -6.07 -2.64 3.06
C SER A 88 -7.28 -3.55 3.29
N VAL A 89 -7.54 -4.52 2.40
CA VAL A 89 -8.61 -5.51 2.60
C VAL A 89 -8.39 -6.30 3.90
N PHE A 90 -7.17 -6.81 4.12
CA PHE A 90 -6.86 -7.57 5.34
C PHE A 90 -6.79 -6.67 6.58
N CYS A 91 -6.33 -5.43 6.47
CA CYS A 91 -6.34 -4.46 7.57
C CYS A 91 -7.78 -4.18 8.04
N ASN A 92 -8.68 -3.93 7.11
CA ASN A 92 -10.10 -3.69 7.40
C ASN A 92 -10.80 -4.92 8.00
N ALA A 93 -10.36 -6.13 7.65
CA ALA A 93 -10.88 -7.37 8.22
C ALA A 93 -10.60 -7.54 9.72
N PHE A 94 -9.67 -6.75 10.29
CA PHE A 94 -9.42 -6.71 11.74
C PHE A 94 -10.33 -5.75 12.50
N LEU A 95 -11.06 -4.85 11.83
CA LEU A 95 -11.91 -3.86 12.49
C LEU A 95 -12.93 -4.49 13.45
N PRO A 96 -13.64 -5.58 13.10
CA PRO A 96 -14.56 -6.23 14.02
C PRO A 96 -13.88 -6.88 15.25
N ASP A 97 -12.59 -7.22 15.14
CA ASP A 97 -11.84 -7.84 16.23
C ASP A 97 -11.31 -6.81 17.25
N ILE A 98 -11.11 -5.56 16.81
CA ILE A 98 -10.52 -4.48 17.63
C ILE A 98 -11.54 -3.44 18.11
N ALA A 99 -12.75 -3.42 17.55
CA ALA A 99 -13.78 -2.44 17.88
C ALA A 99 -15.13 -3.11 18.16
N PRO A 100 -15.87 -2.67 19.20
CA PRO A 100 -17.26 -3.06 19.40
C PRO A 100 -18.12 -2.71 18.18
N LYS A 101 -19.17 -3.50 17.90
CA LYS A 101 -20.02 -3.35 16.70
C LYS A 101 -20.59 -1.95 16.52
N ASP A 102 -20.96 -1.29 17.62
CA ASP A 102 -21.49 0.08 17.63
C ASP A 102 -20.43 1.16 17.39
N LYS A 103 -19.12 0.83 17.44
CA LYS A 103 -18.00 1.77 17.31
C LYS A 103 -17.10 1.51 16.10
N ILE A 104 -17.36 0.49 15.31
CA ILE A 104 -16.54 0.13 14.13
C ILE A 104 -16.35 1.34 13.20
N GLY A 105 -17.43 2.06 12.87
CA GLY A 105 -17.35 3.23 12.00
C GLY A 105 -16.49 4.36 12.58
N ARG A 106 -16.55 4.58 13.91
CA ARG A 106 -15.71 5.57 14.58
C ARG A 106 -14.23 5.19 14.56
N VAL A 107 -13.91 3.94 14.85
CA VAL A 107 -12.53 3.43 14.83
C VAL A 107 -11.96 3.47 13.42
N SER A 108 -12.73 3.07 12.42
CA SER A 108 -12.37 3.21 11.00
C SER A 108 -12.12 4.68 10.63
N GLY A 109 -13.00 5.60 11.05
CA GLY A 109 -12.83 7.03 10.81
C GLY A 109 -11.54 7.58 11.42
N TYR A 110 -11.19 7.17 12.63
CA TYR A 110 -9.90 7.55 13.24
C TYR A 110 -8.72 7.01 12.43
N GLY A 111 -8.77 5.74 12.00
CA GLY A 111 -7.73 5.15 11.16
C GLY A 111 -7.50 5.95 9.89
N TRP A 112 -8.55 6.33 9.17
CA TRP A 112 -8.49 7.17 7.98
C TRP A 112 -7.94 8.57 8.29
N SER A 113 -8.39 9.20 9.38
CA SER A 113 -7.92 10.53 9.77
C SER A 113 -6.42 10.55 10.06
N PHE A 114 -5.92 9.58 10.84
CA PHE A 114 -4.48 9.42 11.08
C PHE A 114 -3.72 9.10 9.80
N GLY A 115 -4.30 8.30 8.90
CA GLY A 115 -3.72 8.00 7.60
C GLY A 115 -3.51 9.25 6.75
N TYR A 116 -4.51 10.14 6.67
CA TYR A 116 -4.39 11.42 5.96
C TYR A 116 -3.34 12.33 6.58
N VAL A 117 -3.32 12.47 7.91
CA VAL A 117 -2.30 13.27 8.60
C VAL A 117 -0.90 12.71 8.33
N GLY A 118 -0.73 11.39 8.46
CA GLY A 118 0.54 10.72 8.14
C GLY A 118 0.96 10.91 6.69
N GLY A 119 0.02 10.83 5.75
CA GLY A 119 0.26 11.08 4.33
C GLY A 119 0.69 12.53 4.04
N LEU A 120 0.05 13.52 4.68
CA LEU A 120 0.44 14.92 4.56
C LEU A 120 1.85 15.17 5.12
N ILE A 121 2.19 14.59 6.26
CA ILE A 121 3.53 14.69 6.83
C ILE A 121 4.56 14.08 5.87
N ALA A 122 4.31 12.89 5.33
CA ALA A 122 5.18 12.25 4.37
C ALA A 122 5.36 13.10 3.10
N LEU A 123 4.28 13.71 2.60
CA LEU A 123 4.33 14.61 1.45
C LEU A 123 5.19 15.85 1.73
N ILE A 124 5.00 16.49 2.88
CA ILE A 124 5.81 17.67 3.29
C ILE A 124 7.29 17.28 3.42
N LEU A 125 7.58 16.13 4.04
CA LEU A 125 8.95 15.64 4.15
C LEU A 125 9.57 15.37 2.77
N GLY A 126 8.82 14.77 1.85
CA GLY A 126 9.24 14.54 0.47
C GLY A 126 9.58 15.86 -0.25
N LEU A 127 8.72 16.86 -0.12
CA LEU A 127 8.93 18.17 -0.70
C LEU A 127 10.15 18.89 -0.11
N VAL A 128 10.25 18.92 1.21
CA VAL A 128 11.30 19.69 1.91
C VAL A 128 12.66 19.04 1.81
N LEU A 129 12.74 17.69 1.88
CA LEU A 129 14.03 16.98 1.91
C LEU A 129 14.56 16.63 0.53
N PHE A 130 13.68 16.38 -0.46
CA PHE A 130 14.10 15.84 -1.74
C PHE A 130 13.80 16.76 -2.93
N ILE A 131 12.66 17.43 -2.98
CA ILE A 131 12.20 18.14 -4.17
C ILE A 131 12.64 19.60 -4.18
N ASN A 132 12.41 20.35 -3.09
CA ASN A 132 12.64 21.79 -3.03
C ASN A 132 14.10 22.24 -2.85
N PRO A 133 15.03 21.47 -2.25
CA PRO A 133 16.38 21.95 -2.04
C PRO A 133 17.08 22.33 -3.35
N GLU A 134 17.71 23.52 -3.41
CA GLU A 134 18.53 23.94 -4.55
C GLU A 134 19.72 23.00 -4.75
N VAL A 135 20.35 22.59 -3.66
CA VAL A 135 21.36 21.52 -3.62
C VAL A 135 20.73 20.31 -2.97
N PRO A 136 20.56 19.19 -3.69
CA PRO A 136 19.96 17.98 -3.13
C PRO A 136 20.74 17.48 -1.91
N HIS A 137 20.02 17.13 -0.85
CA HIS A 137 20.61 16.43 0.27
C HIS A 137 21.10 15.03 -0.16
N PHE A 138 22.02 14.46 0.58
CA PHE A 138 22.57 13.09 0.33
C PHE A 138 23.33 12.94 -0.99
N ASN A 139 23.84 14.02 -1.60
CA ASN A 139 24.59 14.01 -2.88
C ASN A 139 23.79 13.38 -4.04
N LEU A 140 22.47 13.45 -4.01
CA LEU A 140 21.60 12.92 -5.06
C LEU A 140 21.70 13.80 -6.33
N SER A 141 21.79 13.16 -7.50
CA SER A 141 21.90 13.87 -8.77
C SER A 141 20.56 14.50 -9.19
N LYS A 142 20.59 15.81 -9.51
CA LYS A 142 19.45 16.49 -10.16
C LYS A 142 19.33 16.13 -11.64
N GLU A 143 20.45 15.95 -12.32
CA GLU A 143 20.49 15.67 -13.74
C GLU A 143 19.81 14.35 -14.10
N SER A 144 20.00 13.33 -13.26
CA SER A 144 19.34 12.03 -13.42
C SER A 144 18.02 11.90 -12.68
N PHE A 145 17.48 12.99 -12.12
CA PHE A 145 16.26 13.00 -11.30
C PHE A 145 16.28 12.03 -10.11
N GLU A 146 17.47 11.72 -9.61
CA GLU A 146 17.65 10.76 -8.51
C GLU A 146 17.00 11.26 -7.21
N HIS A 147 17.07 12.56 -6.94
CA HIS A 147 16.42 13.22 -5.81
C HIS A 147 14.90 13.00 -5.81
N ILE A 148 14.24 12.99 -6.98
CA ILE A 148 12.81 12.69 -7.10
C ILE A 148 12.55 11.20 -6.86
N ARG A 149 13.36 10.32 -7.46
CA ARG A 149 13.21 8.87 -7.27
C ARG A 149 13.45 8.42 -5.83
N ALA A 150 14.34 9.10 -5.11
CA ALA A 150 14.63 8.84 -3.70
C ALA A 150 13.41 9.05 -2.77
N THR A 151 12.41 9.85 -3.18
CA THR A 151 11.15 9.95 -2.44
C THR A 151 10.45 8.59 -2.30
N ASN A 152 10.60 7.68 -3.26
CA ASN A 152 10.01 6.34 -3.18
C ASN A 152 10.66 5.49 -2.09
N ILE A 153 11.98 5.64 -1.86
CA ILE A 153 12.67 4.99 -0.73
C ILE A 153 12.15 5.55 0.59
N MET A 154 12.01 6.87 0.70
CA MET A 154 11.44 7.50 1.89
C MET A 154 10.03 6.96 2.17
N VAL A 155 9.16 6.87 1.16
CA VAL A 155 7.80 6.33 1.29
C VAL A 155 7.84 4.85 1.71
N ALA A 156 8.72 4.04 1.14
CA ALA A 156 8.87 2.63 1.52
C ALA A 156 9.28 2.47 3.00
N ILE A 157 10.23 3.28 3.47
CA ILE A 157 10.67 3.31 4.88
C ILE A 157 9.53 3.81 5.77
N TRP A 158 8.86 4.91 5.40
CA TRP A 158 7.74 5.48 6.12
C TRP A 158 6.64 4.42 6.33
N PHE A 159 6.24 3.77 5.26
CA PHE A 159 5.22 2.73 5.33
C PHE A 159 5.67 1.54 6.18
N ALA A 160 6.91 1.07 6.03
CA ALA A 160 7.47 0.00 6.83
C ALA A 160 7.46 0.32 8.34
N VAL A 161 7.91 1.53 8.73
CA VAL A 161 7.96 1.97 10.14
C VAL A 161 6.55 2.05 10.74
N PHE A 162 5.60 2.66 10.04
CA PHE A 162 4.24 2.84 10.57
C PHE A 162 3.37 1.58 10.51
N CYS A 163 3.74 0.56 9.74
CA CYS A 163 3.10 -0.75 9.79
C CYS A 163 3.58 -1.63 10.96
N LEU A 164 4.77 -1.38 11.52
CA LEU A 164 5.32 -2.17 12.63
C LEU A 164 4.39 -2.27 13.84
N PRO A 165 3.78 -1.18 14.36
CA PRO A 165 2.84 -1.28 15.48
C PRO A 165 1.68 -2.23 15.19
N THR A 166 1.12 -2.21 13.98
CA THR A 166 0.04 -3.12 13.58
C THR A 166 0.49 -4.57 13.66
N PHE A 167 1.70 -4.88 13.18
CA PHE A 167 2.23 -6.24 13.23
C PHE A 167 2.57 -6.71 14.65
N LEU A 168 2.97 -5.81 15.52
CA LEU A 168 3.31 -6.15 16.91
C LEU A 168 2.06 -6.30 17.79
N PHE A 169 1.10 -5.40 17.66
CA PHE A 169 -0.01 -5.28 18.61
C PHE A 169 -1.29 -5.96 18.17
N VAL A 170 -1.57 -6.04 16.84
CA VAL A 170 -2.77 -6.72 16.36
C VAL A 170 -2.62 -8.24 16.52
N LYS A 171 -3.45 -8.80 17.39
CA LYS A 171 -3.52 -10.25 17.62
C LYS A 171 -4.48 -10.86 16.60
N GLN A 172 -4.12 -12.02 16.10
CA GLN A 172 -5.02 -12.82 15.28
C GLN A 172 -6.14 -13.37 16.16
N GLY A 173 -7.40 -13.00 15.88
CA GLY A 173 -8.56 -13.56 16.55
C GLY A 173 -8.58 -15.08 16.38
N LYS A 174 -8.90 -15.83 17.43
CA LYS A 174 -9.16 -17.28 17.30
C LYS A 174 -10.41 -17.43 16.45
N THR A 175 -10.28 -18.04 15.30
CA THR A 175 -11.45 -18.45 14.50
C THR A 175 -12.10 -19.60 15.23
N ASP A 176 -13.25 -19.37 15.82
CA ASP A 176 -14.07 -20.44 16.41
C ASP A 176 -14.68 -21.25 15.27
N LEU A 177 -13.92 -22.20 14.77
CA LEU A 177 -14.42 -23.21 13.81
C LEU A 177 -15.40 -24.17 14.51
N SER A 178 -15.54 -24.11 15.84
CA SER A 178 -16.41 -25.00 16.62
C SER A 178 -17.90 -24.66 16.53
N GLU A 179 -18.27 -23.39 16.35
CA GLU A 179 -19.69 -23.02 16.31
C GLU A 179 -20.36 -23.32 14.96
N LYS A 180 -19.63 -23.33 13.84
CA LYS A 180 -20.21 -23.67 12.52
C LYS A 180 -20.44 -25.16 12.30
N GLY A 181 -19.81 -26.01 13.08
CA GLY A 181 -20.00 -27.46 13.01
C GLY A 181 -21.24 -27.99 13.77
N MET A 182 -21.80 -27.18 14.68
CA MET A 182 -22.92 -27.61 15.55
C MET A 182 -24.30 -27.32 14.94
N VAL A 183 -24.40 -26.32 14.06
CA VAL A 183 -25.70 -25.92 13.45
C VAL A 183 -26.15 -26.86 12.31
N VAL A 184 -25.27 -27.70 11.78
CA VAL A 184 -25.60 -28.63 10.67
C VAL A 184 -26.04 -30.03 11.20
N LYS A 185 -26.03 -30.25 12.53
CA LYS A 185 -26.34 -31.60 13.08
C LYS A 185 -27.72 -31.72 13.66
N ASP A 186 -28.54 -30.65 13.69
CA ASP A 186 -29.90 -30.65 14.25
C ASP A 186 -30.98 -30.21 13.24
N SER A 187 -30.82 -30.61 11.97
CA SER A 187 -31.92 -30.48 10.96
C SER A 187 -32.12 -31.76 10.18
#